data_93fe2cea6ba461868d921994c56e94e7
#
_entry.id   93fe2cea6ba461868d921994c56e94e7
#
_cell.length_a   1.000
_cell.length_b   1.000
_cell.length_c   1.000
_cell.angle_alpha   90.00
_cell.angle_beta   90.00
_cell.angle_gamma   90.00
#
_symmetry.space_group_name_H-M   'P 1'
#
loop_
_entity.id
_entity.type
_entity.pdbx_description
1 polymer ?
#
loop_
_entity_poly.entity_id
_entity_poly.type
_entity_poly.pdbx_seq_one_letter_code
_entity_poly.pdbx_strand_id
1 'polypeptide(L)'
;MGARNVEQFRRRYTWDMGNRLLVARDEISGRVARYDYDEFDNLISAEYERGGEVERLYRVPDRMGNLFETREKDDRRYDAGGRLAEDREHFYHYDCEGNLVFKEFKELSRGGNVIAPINKERLETELGIRFRAFGTGWRYDWQSDGMLARVVRPDGKEVSFAYDALGRRIRKSFAGTTTHFVWDGNVPLHEWTEENEVVTWLFEQDTFVPAAKLVANGDCFSIVSDYLGTPMQAYDKNGEKVWEQELDIYGRQRKRPSAFIPFKYQGQYEDAETGLYYNRFRYYDPNTGSYVSQDPIGLAGDNPTLYAYVSDVNYWNDVLGLTAEVYKLVATKDGYYDVYEWGNDKPVGKTHLKKGDTWKIGETTNFRTRKNGTEIQNRYTQKWLRQNNLGYKRLQYSPNKSAKTSFQNFETSRIEKFEKQFGKKPAGNKCYH
;
A
#
# COMPACT_ATOMS: atom_id res chain seq x y z
N MET A 1 -34.37 -28.58 -8.88
CA MET A 1 -34.01 -28.00 -7.57
C MET A 1 -33.78 -26.52 -7.80
N GLY A 2 -34.59 -25.65 -7.23
CA GLY A 2 -34.41 -24.21 -7.41
C GLY A 2 -33.16 -23.74 -6.68
N ALA A 3 -32.24 -23.06 -7.38
CA ALA A 3 -31.08 -22.43 -6.78
C ALA A 3 -31.58 -21.41 -5.73
N ARG A 4 -31.23 -21.59 -4.47
CA ARG A 4 -31.44 -20.60 -3.43
C ARG A 4 -30.38 -19.54 -3.61
N ASN A 5 -30.77 -18.30 -3.98
CA ASN A 5 -29.89 -17.16 -3.92
C ASN A 5 -29.62 -16.85 -2.43
N VAL A 6 -28.43 -17.20 -1.95
CA VAL A 6 -27.95 -16.86 -0.62
C VAL A 6 -26.97 -15.70 -0.75
N GLU A 7 -27.26 -14.60 -0.07
CA GLU A 7 -26.33 -13.48 -0.04
C GLU A 7 -25.12 -13.85 0.81
N GLN A 8 -23.94 -13.86 0.18
CA GLN A 8 -22.67 -14.29 0.80
C GLN A 8 -21.80 -13.11 1.28
N PHE A 9 -22.06 -11.92 0.76
CA PHE A 9 -21.25 -10.74 1.05
C PHE A 9 -22.13 -9.49 1.06
N ARG A 10 -22.13 -8.78 2.19
CA ARG A 10 -22.73 -7.45 2.33
C ARG A 10 -21.91 -6.62 3.28
N ARG A 11 -21.35 -5.52 2.80
CA ARG A 11 -20.64 -4.54 3.62
C ARG A 11 -21.27 -3.17 3.52
N ARG A 12 -21.34 -2.49 4.68
CA ARG A 12 -21.78 -1.11 4.81
C ARG A 12 -20.64 -0.27 5.31
N TYR A 13 -20.45 0.88 4.67
CA TYR A 13 -19.43 1.85 5.01
C TYR A 13 -20.07 3.17 5.40
N THR A 14 -19.57 3.77 6.49
CA THR A 14 -20.00 5.09 6.96
C THR A 14 -18.82 6.03 6.86
N TRP A 15 -19.01 7.14 6.18
CA TRP A 15 -18.00 8.16 5.92
C TRP A 15 -18.40 9.47 6.58
N ASP A 16 -17.43 10.27 6.99
CA ASP A 16 -17.68 11.64 7.39
C ASP A 16 -17.67 12.61 6.19
N MET A 17 -17.93 13.88 6.46
CA MET A 17 -17.95 14.92 5.43
C MET A 17 -16.55 15.20 4.81
N GLY A 18 -15.47 14.74 5.46
CA GLY A 18 -14.09 14.80 4.96
C GLY A 18 -13.68 13.61 4.10
N ASN A 19 -14.61 12.67 3.81
CA ASN A 19 -14.35 11.39 3.13
C ASN A 19 -13.41 10.46 3.92
N ARG A 20 -13.43 10.52 5.27
CA ARG A 20 -12.74 9.55 6.12
C ARG A 20 -13.71 8.43 6.46
N LEU A 21 -13.26 7.18 6.34
CA LEU A 21 -14.07 6.01 6.70
C LEU A 21 -14.16 5.91 8.22
N LEU A 22 -15.35 6.10 8.77
CA LEU A 22 -15.58 5.99 10.22
C LEU A 22 -15.93 4.59 10.65
N VAL A 23 -16.74 3.88 9.85
CA VAL A 23 -17.22 2.54 10.21
C VAL A 23 -17.29 1.66 8.97
N ALA A 24 -16.76 0.45 9.08
CA ALA A 24 -17.00 -0.65 8.14
C ALA A 24 -17.72 -1.78 8.88
N ARG A 25 -18.89 -2.19 8.38
CA ARG A 25 -19.71 -3.26 8.95
C ARG A 25 -19.90 -4.38 7.93
N ASP A 26 -19.53 -5.58 8.30
CA ASP A 26 -19.92 -6.80 7.59
C ASP A 26 -21.30 -7.24 8.13
N GLU A 27 -22.34 -7.07 7.32
CA GLU A 27 -23.73 -7.33 7.74
C GLU A 27 -24.07 -8.83 7.78
N ILE A 28 -23.23 -9.68 7.17
CA ILE A 28 -23.42 -11.14 7.20
C ILE A 28 -22.76 -11.73 8.46
N SER A 29 -21.51 -11.36 8.76
CA SER A 29 -20.78 -11.90 9.91
C SER A 29 -20.99 -11.10 11.19
N GLY A 30 -21.58 -9.90 11.11
CA GLY A 30 -21.76 -8.99 12.24
C GLY A 30 -20.48 -8.29 12.71
N ARG A 31 -19.37 -8.46 12.01
CA ARG A 31 -18.11 -7.78 12.35
C ARG A 31 -18.18 -6.29 12.09
N VAL A 32 -17.61 -5.51 12.98
CA VAL A 32 -17.56 -4.04 12.86
C VAL A 32 -16.13 -3.56 13.07
N ALA A 33 -15.66 -2.67 12.20
CA ALA A 33 -14.44 -1.91 12.40
C ALA A 33 -14.79 -0.42 12.50
N ARG A 34 -14.23 0.28 13.49
CA ARG A 34 -14.38 1.72 13.69
C ARG A 34 -13.01 2.36 13.60
N TYR A 35 -12.91 3.51 12.99
CA TYR A 35 -11.66 4.19 12.68
C TYR A 35 -11.66 5.61 13.24
N ASP A 36 -10.53 6.00 13.83
CA ASP A 36 -10.30 7.35 14.34
C ASP A 36 -9.19 8.04 13.57
N TYR A 37 -9.31 9.36 13.44
CA TYR A 37 -8.40 10.21 12.67
C TYR A 37 -7.92 11.40 13.53
N ASP A 38 -6.71 11.88 13.23
CA ASP A 38 -6.21 13.12 13.80
C ASP A 38 -6.69 14.36 13.02
N GLU A 39 -6.28 15.53 13.47
CA GLU A 39 -6.60 16.82 12.84
C GLU A 39 -5.97 17.01 11.43
N PHE A 40 -5.01 16.16 11.07
CA PHE A 40 -4.32 16.15 9.77
C PHE A 40 -4.85 15.08 8.80
N ASP A 41 -5.99 14.45 9.13
CA ASP A 41 -6.61 13.36 8.37
C ASP A 41 -5.75 12.06 8.32
N ASN A 42 -4.82 11.87 9.27
CA ASN A 42 -4.13 10.59 9.40
C ASN A 42 -5.00 9.59 10.16
N LEU A 43 -5.03 8.35 9.69
CA LEU A 43 -5.63 7.24 10.40
C LEU A 43 -4.79 6.90 11.64
N ILE A 44 -5.33 7.10 12.86
CA ILE A 44 -4.58 6.92 14.12
C ILE A 44 -4.97 5.70 14.92
N SER A 45 -6.16 5.16 14.74
CA SER A 45 -6.56 3.91 15.39
C SER A 45 -7.68 3.20 14.65
N ALA A 46 -7.79 1.90 14.92
CA ALA A 46 -8.97 1.12 14.57
C ALA A 46 -9.41 0.27 15.77
N GLU A 47 -10.72 0.15 15.91
CA GLU A 47 -11.38 -0.72 16.86
C GLU A 47 -12.15 -1.79 16.12
N TYR A 48 -11.84 -3.04 16.38
CA TYR A 48 -12.42 -4.20 15.73
C TYR A 48 -13.29 -4.96 16.72
N GLU A 49 -14.58 -5.08 16.40
CA GLU A 49 -15.56 -5.77 17.22
C GLU A 49 -16.01 -7.07 16.56
N ARG A 50 -15.97 -8.17 17.31
CA ARG A 50 -16.45 -9.48 16.89
C ARG A 50 -16.99 -10.28 18.07
N GLY A 51 -18.28 -10.64 18.03
CA GLY A 51 -18.87 -11.51 19.07
C GLY A 51 -18.84 -10.92 20.48
N GLY A 52 -18.79 -9.59 20.61
CA GLY A 52 -18.70 -8.89 21.90
C GLY A 52 -17.27 -8.64 22.39
N GLU A 53 -16.27 -9.21 21.73
CA GLU A 53 -14.87 -8.88 21.96
C GLU A 53 -14.47 -7.66 21.14
N VAL A 54 -13.70 -6.75 21.74
CA VAL A 54 -13.22 -5.51 21.13
C VAL A 54 -11.71 -5.48 21.22
N GLU A 55 -11.06 -5.34 20.06
CA GLU A 55 -9.62 -5.13 19.95
C GLU A 55 -9.35 -3.73 19.40
N ARG A 56 -8.49 -2.96 20.04
CA ARG A 56 -8.07 -1.63 19.56
C ARG A 56 -6.61 -1.66 19.16
N LEU A 57 -6.33 -1.20 17.94
CA LEU A 57 -5.00 -1.01 17.40
C LEU A 57 -4.75 0.49 17.17
N TYR A 58 -3.53 0.93 17.49
CA TYR A 58 -3.08 2.29 17.25
C TYR A 58 -2.10 2.34 16.09
N ARG A 59 -2.14 3.42 15.32
CA ARG A 59 -1.24 3.72 14.21
C ARG A 59 -0.94 5.22 14.22
N VAL A 60 -0.36 5.68 15.33
CA VAL A 60 -0.21 7.11 15.62
C VAL A 60 1.03 7.65 14.94
N PRO A 61 0.94 8.57 13.98
CA PRO A 61 2.10 9.18 13.36
C PRO A 61 2.68 10.28 14.26
N ASP A 62 4.00 10.49 14.20
CA ASP A 62 4.61 11.71 14.65
C ASP A 62 4.58 12.80 13.55
N ARG A 63 5.19 13.96 13.81
CA ARG A 63 5.27 15.06 12.82
C ARG A 63 6.07 14.70 11.56
N MET A 64 6.89 13.67 11.63
CA MET A 64 7.69 13.15 10.51
C MET A 64 6.99 12.01 9.78
N GLY A 65 5.80 11.58 10.24
CA GLY A 65 5.06 10.45 9.67
C GLY A 65 5.54 9.09 10.14
N ASN A 66 6.43 9.01 11.13
CA ASN A 66 6.83 7.75 11.76
C ASN A 66 5.68 7.18 12.59
N LEU A 67 5.44 5.87 12.50
CA LEU A 67 4.26 5.21 13.07
C LEU A 67 4.55 4.55 14.40
N PHE A 68 3.65 4.73 15.36
CA PHE A 68 3.67 4.13 16.70
C PHE A 68 2.41 3.31 16.95
N GLU A 69 2.54 2.22 17.71
CA GLU A 69 1.43 1.36 18.15
C GLU A 69 0.88 1.77 19.53
N THR A 70 1.40 2.86 20.11
CA THR A 70 0.91 3.47 21.34
C THR A 70 0.54 4.93 21.12
N ARG A 71 -0.35 5.46 21.94
CA ARG A 71 -0.69 6.90 21.92
C ARG A 71 0.47 7.76 22.42
N GLU A 72 1.23 7.23 23.36
CA GLU A 72 2.37 7.84 24.03
C GLU A 72 3.60 7.91 23.12
N LYS A 73 3.61 7.13 22.02
CA LYS A 73 4.72 7.03 21.05
C LYS A 73 6.04 6.57 21.66
N ASP A 74 5.96 5.62 22.58
CA ASP A 74 7.07 5.09 23.37
C ASP A 74 7.51 3.65 23.00
N ASP A 75 6.77 3.01 22.09
CA ASP A 75 6.99 1.62 21.67
C ASP A 75 8.05 1.46 20.59
N ARG A 76 8.43 2.55 19.93
CA ARG A 76 9.39 2.55 18.80
C ARG A 76 10.37 3.72 18.90
N ARG A 77 11.56 3.52 18.34
CA ARG A 77 12.56 4.58 18.17
C ARG A 77 12.97 4.68 16.71
N TYR A 78 13.00 5.88 16.21
CA TYR A 78 13.38 6.19 14.84
C TYR A 78 14.66 7.02 14.81
N ASP A 79 15.53 6.72 13.81
CA ASP A 79 16.72 7.50 13.50
C ASP A 79 16.46 8.47 12.33
N ALA A 80 17.49 9.19 11.90
CA ALA A 80 17.40 10.18 10.82
C ALA A 80 16.80 9.58 9.54
N GLY A 81 15.91 10.34 8.87
CA GLY A 81 15.22 9.93 7.66
C GLY A 81 14.04 8.98 7.88
N GLY A 82 13.58 8.80 9.13
CA GLY A 82 12.47 7.94 9.46
C GLY A 82 12.81 6.44 9.49
N ARG A 83 14.09 6.10 9.67
CA ARG A 83 14.51 4.70 9.86
C ARG A 83 14.04 4.18 11.19
N LEU A 84 13.26 3.10 11.20
CA LEU A 84 12.92 2.41 12.44
C LEU A 84 14.20 1.77 13.00
N ALA A 85 14.69 2.26 14.12
CA ALA A 85 15.94 1.76 14.73
C ALA A 85 15.66 0.69 15.78
N GLU A 86 14.47 0.69 16.37
CA GLU A 86 14.11 -0.19 17.46
C GLU A 86 12.60 -0.22 17.68
N ASP A 87 12.06 -1.40 17.93
CA ASP A 87 10.71 -1.64 18.47
C ASP A 87 10.81 -2.47 19.75
N ARG A 88 9.69 -3.00 20.24
CA ARG A 88 9.65 -3.82 21.47
C ARG A 88 10.49 -5.10 21.38
N GLU A 89 10.61 -5.68 20.18
CA GLU A 89 11.16 -7.02 19.97
C GLU A 89 12.49 -7.02 19.21
N HIS A 90 12.79 -5.94 18.45
CA HIS A 90 13.89 -5.92 17.49
C HIS A 90 14.73 -4.65 17.55
N PHE A 91 16.00 -4.79 17.13
CA PHE A 91 16.84 -3.72 16.62
C PHE A 91 16.94 -3.83 15.10
N TYR A 92 16.93 -2.70 14.41
CA TYR A 92 16.98 -2.60 12.96
C TYR A 92 18.29 -1.97 12.52
N HIS A 93 18.99 -2.64 11.62
CA HIS A 93 20.29 -2.20 11.12
C HIS A 93 20.19 -1.95 9.62
N TYR A 94 20.72 -0.81 9.17
CA TYR A 94 20.63 -0.36 7.79
C TYR A 94 22.03 -0.14 7.21
N ASP A 95 22.15 -0.31 5.89
CA ASP A 95 23.35 0.07 5.14
C ASP A 95 23.41 1.60 4.91
N CYS A 96 24.46 2.05 4.23
CA CYS A 96 24.65 3.47 3.92
C CYS A 96 23.60 4.02 2.92
N GLU A 97 22.97 3.16 2.13
CA GLU A 97 21.89 3.50 1.19
C GLU A 97 20.53 3.52 1.88
N GLY A 98 20.46 3.09 3.14
CA GLY A 98 19.25 3.07 3.94
C GLY A 98 18.38 1.83 3.71
N ASN A 99 18.91 0.77 3.15
CA ASN A 99 18.23 -0.51 3.07
C ASN A 99 18.37 -1.27 4.39
N LEU A 100 17.30 -1.89 4.88
CA LEU A 100 17.37 -2.78 6.04
C LEU A 100 18.24 -3.99 5.71
N VAL A 101 19.35 -4.17 6.42
CA VAL A 101 20.25 -5.30 6.22
C VAL A 101 20.13 -6.37 7.29
N PHE A 102 19.67 -5.97 8.50
CA PHE A 102 19.44 -6.93 9.58
C PHE A 102 18.35 -6.46 10.55
N LYS A 103 17.41 -7.37 10.89
CA LYS A 103 16.41 -7.19 11.93
C LYS A 103 16.76 -8.14 13.07
N GLU A 104 17.39 -7.61 14.11
CA GLU A 104 17.99 -8.34 15.21
C GLU A 104 16.99 -8.55 16.35
N PHE A 105 16.84 -9.78 16.83
CA PHE A 105 16.03 -10.06 18.03
C PHE A 105 16.71 -9.50 19.29
N LYS A 106 15.93 -8.86 20.16
CA LYS A 106 16.37 -8.41 21.47
C LYS A 106 16.53 -9.56 22.46
N GLU A 107 15.74 -10.62 22.29
CA GLU A 107 15.75 -11.80 23.18
C GLU A 107 15.88 -13.10 22.40
N LEU A 108 16.68 -14.04 22.91
CA LEU A 108 16.88 -15.36 22.28
C LEU A 108 15.68 -16.29 22.42
N SER A 109 14.79 -16.07 23.40
CA SER A 109 13.77 -17.01 23.81
C SER A 109 12.55 -17.12 22.87
N ARG A 110 12.37 -16.19 21.95
CA ARG A 110 11.20 -16.16 21.05
C ARG A 110 11.42 -16.82 19.70
N GLY A 111 12.63 -17.22 19.36
CA GLY A 111 12.96 -17.83 18.06
C GLY A 111 12.75 -19.33 17.95
N GLY A 112 12.45 -20.05 19.02
CA GLY A 112 12.03 -21.46 19.06
C GLY A 112 12.94 -22.51 18.41
N ASN A 113 13.95 -22.13 17.63
CA ASN A 113 14.94 -23.03 17.01
C ASN A 113 16.34 -22.52 17.31
N VAL A 114 17.18 -23.42 17.79
CA VAL A 114 18.61 -23.15 17.99
C VAL A 114 19.20 -22.75 16.64
N ILE A 115 19.43 -21.47 16.48
CA ILE A 115 20.13 -20.94 15.30
C ILE A 115 21.57 -21.37 15.42
N ALA A 116 22.13 -21.92 14.33
CA ALA A 116 23.55 -22.21 14.26
C ALA A 116 24.35 -20.96 14.68
N PRO A 117 25.42 -21.10 15.47
CA PRO A 117 26.18 -19.97 15.98
C PRO A 117 26.66 -19.15 14.80
N ILE A 118 26.13 -17.95 14.66
CA ILE A 118 26.54 -16.98 13.65
C ILE A 118 27.92 -16.49 14.07
N ASN A 119 28.87 -16.48 13.13
CA ASN A 119 30.11 -15.74 13.34
C ASN A 119 29.80 -14.24 13.31
N LYS A 120 29.49 -13.70 14.50
CA LYS A 120 29.02 -12.33 14.70
C LYS A 120 30.01 -11.32 14.13
N GLU A 121 31.32 -11.47 14.41
CA GLU A 121 32.35 -10.57 13.94
C GLU A 121 32.46 -10.53 12.41
N ARG A 122 32.39 -11.69 11.77
CA ARG A 122 32.38 -11.78 10.31
C ARG A 122 31.12 -11.07 9.74
N LEU A 123 29.95 -11.32 10.30
CA LEU A 123 28.70 -10.74 9.81
C LEU A 123 28.66 -9.22 10.05
N GLU A 124 29.16 -8.73 11.17
CA GLU A 124 29.33 -7.30 11.44
C GLU A 124 30.24 -6.63 10.40
N THR A 125 31.35 -7.31 10.04
CA THR A 125 32.30 -6.82 9.01
C THR A 125 31.64 -6.82 7.62
N GLU A 126 30.95 -7.90 7.25
CA GLU A 126 30.28 -8.02 5.94
C GLU A 126 29.17 -6.97 5.76
N LEU A 127 28.39 -6.71 6.80
CA LEU A 127 27.24 -5.80 6.73
C LEU A 127 27.58 -4.35 7.11
N GLY A 128 28.78 -4.10 7.65
CA GLY A 128 29.18 -2.78 8.11
C GLY A 128 28.37 -2.26 9.32
N ILE A 129 27.84 -3.19 10.15
CA ILE A 129 26.99 -2.87 11.30
C ILE A 129 27.65 -3.31 12.61
N ARG A 130 27.05 -2.91 13.74
CA ARG A 130 27.32 -3.42 15.09
C ARG A 130 26.07 -3.99 15.68
N PHE A 131 26.07 -5.27 16.03
CA PHE A 131 24.96 -5.90 16.71
C PHE A 131 24.77 -5.33 18.12
N ARG A 132 23.51 -5.14 18.50
CA ARG A 132 23.12 -4.54 19.79
C ARG A 132 22.74 -5.59 20.82
N ALA A 133 22.37 -6.81 20.36
CA ALA A 133 22.02 -7.94 21.21
C ALA A 133 22.83 -9.18 20.82
N PHE A 134 22.17 -10.22 20.32
CA PHE A 134 22.76 -11.54 20.11
C PHE A 134 23.20 -11.82 18.68
N GLY A 135 22.90 -10.90 17.73
CA GLY A 135 23.17 -11.09 16.32
C GLY A 135 22.30 -12.18 15.68
N THR A 136 21.14 -12.48 16.27
CA THR A 136 20.16 -13.42 15.72
C THR A 136 18.96 -12.67 15.17
N GLY A 137 18.44 -13.08 14.03
CA GLY A 137 17.35 -12.36 13.40
C GLY A 137 17.22 -12.66 11.92
N TRP A 138 16.69 -11.69 11.21
CA TRP A 138 16.49 -11.73 9.77
C TRP A 138 17.57 -10.92 9.07
N ARG A 139 18.24 -11.50 8.06
CA ARG A 139 19.22 -10.81 7.21
C ARG A 139 18.58 -10.53 5.85
N TYR A 140 18.88 -9.35 5.30
CA TYR A 140 18.40 -8.89 3.99
C TYR A 140 19.62 -8.52 3.14
N ASP A 141 19.74 -9.12 1.98
CA ASP A 141 20.81 -8.83 1.02
C ASP A 141 20.18 -8.14 -0.21
N TRP A 142 20.83 -7.07 -0.65
CA TRP A 142 20.32 -6.19 -1.71
C TRP A 142 21.18 -6.27 -2.97
N GLN A 143 20.56 -6.09 -4.13
CA GLN A 143 21.26 -5.89 -5.41
C GLN A 143 21.74 -4.43 -5.51
N SER A 144 22.69 -4.19 -6.40
CA SER A 144 23.23 -2.83 -6.64
C SER A 144 22.22 -1.84 -7.23
N ASP A 145 21.11 -2.34 -7.75
CA ASP A 145 19.98 -1.55 -8.26
C ASP A 145 18.90 -1.26 -7.20
N GLY A 146 19.15 -1.62 -5.93
CA GLY A 146 18.24 -1.41 -4.80
C GLY A 146 17.11 -2.44 -4.68
N MET A 147 17.12 -3.51 -5.49
CA MET A 147 16.14 -4.59 -5.36
C MET A 147 16.59 -5.63 -4.32
N LEU A 148 15.64 -6.17 -3.55
CA LEU A 148 15.93 -7.21 -2.55
C LEU A 148 16.35 -8.51 -3.24
N ALA A 149 17.60 -8.95 -3.00
CA ALA A 149 18.14 -10.15 -3.61
C ALA A 149 17.76 -11.42 -2.85
N ARG A 150 17.85 -11.34 -1.50
CA ARG A 150 17.69 -12.50 -0.62
C ARG A 150 17.30 -12.09 0.79
N VAL A 151 16.53 -12.96 1.44
CA VAL A 151 16.26 -12.89 2.87
C VAL A 151 16.75 -14.20 3.51
N VAL A 152 17.63 -14.09 4.52
CA VAL A 152 18.01 -15.23 5.36
C VAL A 152 17.16 -15.18 6.64
N ARG A 153 16.42 -16.22 6.84
CA ARG A 153 15.50 -16.38 7.99
C ARG A 153 16.27 -16.72 9.27
N PRO A 154 15.66 -16.51 10.45
CA PRO A 154 16.28 -16.91 11.71
C PRO A 154 16.58 -18.42 11.82
N ASP A 155 15.86 -19.28 11.08
CA ASP A 155 16.10 -20.72 10.98
C ASP A 155 17.24 -21.09 9.99
N GLY A 156 17.93 -20.12 9.44
CA GLY A 156 19.02 -20.28 8.48
C GLY A 156 18.57 -20.58 7.04
N LYS A 157 17.25 -20.75 6.79
CA LYS A 157 16.75 -20.93 5.42
C LYS A 157 16.75 -19.64 4.65
N GLU A 158 16.97 -19.74 3.33
CA GLU A 158 17.08 -18.58 2.46
C GLU A 158 15.89 -18.50 1.51
N VAL A 159 15.38 -17.29 1.32
CA VAL A 159 14.43 -16.94 0.26
C VAL A 159 15.16 -16.03 -0.71
N SER A 160 15.25 -16.39 -1.98
CA SER A 160 15.93 -15.58 -3.00
C SER A 160 14.97 -15.12 -4.10
N PHE A 161 15.30 -13.96 -4.69
CA PHE A 161 14.47 -13.29 -5.67
C PHE A 161 15.28 -12.96 -6.92
N ALA A 162 14.61 -12.98 -8.09
CA ALA A 162 15.17 -12.50 -9.35
C ALA A 162 14.15 -11.63 -10.08
N TYR A 163 14.66 -10.63 -10.80
CA TYR A 163 13.87 -9.61 -11.46
C TYR A 163 14.23 -9.51 -12.94
N ASP A 164 13.30 -9.03 -13.75
CA ASP A 164 13.58 -8.66 -15.13
C ASP A 164 14.17 -7.23 -15.21
N ALA A 165 14.53 -6.80 -16.43
CA ALA A 165 15.11 -5.49 -16.68
C ALA A 165 14.15 -4.30 -16.34
N LEU A 166 12.87 -4.58 -16.15
CA LEU A 166 11.88 -3.59 -15.69
C LEU A 166 11.69 -3.62 -14.17
N GLY A 167 12.45 -4.44 -13.44
CA GLY A 167 12.35 -4.62 -11.99
C GLY A 167 11.12 -5.43 -11.56
N ARG A 168 10.46 -6.21 -12.45
CA ARG A 168 9.36 -7.11 -12.08
C ARG A 168 9.95 -8.44 -11.62
N ARG A 169 9.48 -8.94 -10.47
CA ARG A 169 9.94 -10.21 -9.92
C ARG A 169 9.54 -11.38 -10.82
N ILE A 170 10.50 -12.09 -11.36
CA ILE A 170 10.28 -13.24 -12.25
C ILE A 170 10.48 -14.58 -11.55
N ARG A 171 11.17 -14.59 -10.39
CA ARG A 171 11.37 -15.81 -9.59
C ARG A 171 11.43 -15.51 -8.11
N LYS A 172 10.92 -16.47 -7.31
CA LYS A 172 11.13 -16.58 -5.88
C LYS A 172 11.50 -18.02 -5.57
N SER A 173 12.63 -18.26 -4.90
CA SER A 173 13.09 -19.62 -4.54
C SER A 173 13.16 -19.77 -3.04
N PHE A 174 12.60 -20.86 -2.48
CA PHE A 174 12.63 -21.19 -1.07
C PHE A 174 12.61 -22.72 -0.87
N ALA A 175 13.51 -23.23 -0.04
CA ALA A 175 13.56 -24.65 0.36
C ALA A 175 13.56 -25.65 -0.82
N GLY A 176 14.22 -25.30 -1.91
CA GLY A 176 14.32 -26.13 -3.12
C GLY A 176 13.20 -25.91 -4.14
N THR A 177 12.12 -25.21 -3.79
CA THR A 177 11.02 -24.90 -4.69
C THR A 177 11.20 -23.49 -5.28
N THR A 178 11.04 -23.35 -6.60
CA THR A 178 11.07 -22.04 -7.27
C THR A 178 9.70 -21.69 -7.84
N THR A 179 9.15 -20.55 -7.41
CA THR A 179 7.97 -19.96 -8.02
C THR A 179 8.39 -19.02 -9.14
N HIS A 180 7.86 -19.24 -10.32
CA HIS A 180 8.07 -18.41 -11.51
C HIS A 180 6.88 -17.48 -11.72
N PHE A 181 7.11 -16.28 -12.24
CA PHE A 181 6.09 -15.28 -12.51
C PHE A 181 6.18 -14.74 -13.94
N VAL A 182 5.03 -14.61 -14.58
CA VAL A 182 4.85 -13.85 -15.83
C VAL A 182 3.90 -12.69 -15.55
N TRP A 183 4.18 -11.56 -16.14
CA TRP A 183 3.49 -10.30 -15.88
C TRP A 183 2.71 -9.80 -17.09
N ASP A 184 1.52 -9.26 -16.84
CA ASP A 184 0.82 -8.38 -17.77
C ASP A 184 0.96 -6.94 -17.27
N GLY A 185 1.76 -6.15 -17.97
CA GLY A 185 2.11 -4.81 -17.49
C GLY A 185 2.75 -4.84 -16.08
N ASN A 186 2.03 -4.37 -15.08
CA ASN A 186 2.47 -4.30 -13.68
C ASN A 186 1.72 -5.25 -12.74
N VAL A 187 0.88 -6.15 -13.26
CA VAL A 187 0.20 -7.18 -12.47
C VAL A 187 0.72 -8.58 -12.82
N PRO A 188 0.86 -9.50 -11.85
CA PRO A 188 1.24 -10.88 -12.14
C PRO A 188 0.09 -11.58 -12.89
N LEU A 189 0.39 -12.13 -14.08
CA LEU A 189 -0.58 -12.86 -14.88
C LEU A 189 -0.54 -14.35 -14.55
N HIS A 190 0.66 -14.94 -14.56
CA HIS A 190 0.84 -16.37 -14.28
C HIS A 190 1.88 -16.60 -13.21
N GLU A 191 1.64 -17.61 -12.39
CA GLU A 191 2.64 -18.16 -11.49
C GLU A 191 2.58 -19.69 -11.49
N TRP A 192 3.73 -20.35 -11.29
CA TRP A 192 3.83 -21.81 -11.19
C TRP A 192 5.11 -22.20 -10.46
N THR A 193 5.17 -23.43 -10.00
CA THR A 193 6.39 -24.07 -9.49
C THR A 193 6.69 -25.31 -10.33
N GLU A 194 7.85 -25.93 -10.13
CA GLU A 194 8.18 -27.19 -10.79
C GLU A 194 7.22 -28.33 -10.42
N GLU A 195 6.59 -28.23 -9.25
CA GLU A 195 5.69 -29.25 -8.70
C GLU A 195 4.21 -28.92 -8.91
N ASN A 196 3.87 -27.63 -9.10
CA ASN A 196 2.50 -27.16 -9.20
C ASN A 196 2.19 -26.61 -10.58
N GLU A 197 0.97 -26.87 -11.00
CA GLU A 197 0.41 -26.35 -12.25
C GLU A 197 0.30 -24.82 -12.26
N VAL A 198 0.18 -24.28 -13.47
CA VAL A 198 0.06 -22.85 -13.68
C VAL A 198 -1.20 -22.31 -13.02
N VAL A 199 -1.05 -21.28 -12.20
CA VAL A 199 -2.10 -20.42 -11.71
C VAL A 199 -2.14 -19.17 -12.57
N THR A 200 -3.33 -18.81 -13.07
CA THR A 200 -3.56 -17.57 -13.81
C THR A 200 -4.38 -16.61 -12.93
N TRP A 201 -3.90 -15.41 -12.75
CA TRP A 201 -4.58 -14.33 -12.05
C TRP A 201 -5.25 -13.39 -13.04
N LEU A 202 -6.52 -13.17 -12.89
CA LEU A 202 -7.24 -12.14 -13.64
C LEU A 202 -7.46 -10.93 -12.74
N PHE A 203 -7.22 -9.75 -13.30
CA PHE A 203 -7.45 -8.46 -12.64
C PHE A 203 -8.57 -7.72 -13.35
N GLU A 204 -9.27 -6.83 -12.63
CA GLU A 204 -10.17 -5.87 -13.28
C GLU A 204 -9.35 -5.01 -14.26
N GLN A 205 -9.95 -4.72 -15.40
CA GLN A 205 -9.26 -4.02 -16.48
C GLN A 205 -8.60 -2.72 -15.99
N ASP A 206 -7.33 -2.53 -16.35
CA ASP A 206 -6.52 -1.35 -16.01
C ASP A 206 -6.42 -1.05 -14.50
N THR A 207 -6.55 -2.07 -13.65
CA THR A 207 -6.44 -1.94 -12.19
C THR A 207 -5.47 -2.95 -11.60
N PHE A 208 -5.22 -2.86 -10.28
CA PHE A 208 -4.51 -3.85 -9.48
C PHE A 208 -5.48 -4.69 -8.62
N VAL A 209 -6.78 -4.69 -8.97
CA VAL A 209 -7.82 -5.42 -8.23
C VAL A 209 -7.92 -6.84 -8.79
N PRO A 210 -7.57 -7.88 -8.02
CA PRO A 210 -7.71 -9.25 -8.48
C PRO A 210 -9.19 -9.64 -8.55
N ALA A 211 -9.61 -10.19 -9.69
CA ALA A 211 -10.99 -10.58 -9.96
C ALA A 211 -11.20 -12.10 -9.93
N ALA A 212 -10.22 -12.89 -10.38
CA ALA A 212 -10.31 -14.33 -10.36
C ALA A 212 -8.94 -15.03 -10.30
N LYS A 213 -8.97 -16.27 -9.78
CA LYS A 213 -7.89 -17.25 -9.82
C LYS A 213 -8.34 -18.43 -10.69
N LEU A 214 -7.56 -18.75 -11.72
CA LEU A 214 -7.75 -19.95 -12.51
C LEU A 214 -6.59 -20.91 -12.29
N VAL A 215 -6.87 -22.19 -12.17
CA VAL A 215 -5.87 -23.24 -12.05
C VAL A 215 -5.96 -24.19 -13.24
N ALA A 216 -4.84 -24.84 -13.58
CA ALA A 216 -4.70 -25.62 -14.81
C ALA A 216 -5.71 -26.78 -14.92
N ASN A 217 -6.21 -27.32 -13.81
CA ASN A 217 -7.27 -28.34 -13.80
C ASN A 217 -8.66 -27.82 -14.25
N GLY A 218 -8.77 -26.53 -14.61
CA GLY A 218 -9.99 -25.89 -15.06
C GLY A 218 -10.88 -25.31 -13.94
N ASP A 219 -10.47 -25.37 -12.68
CA ASP A 219 -11.19 -24.69 -11.61
C ASP A 219 -10.96 -23.18 -11.68
N CYS A 220 -12.05 -22.45 -11.42
CA CYS A 220 -12.06 -20.99 -11.40
C CYS A 220 -12.65 -20.53 -10.06
N PHE A 221 -11.96 -19.56 -9.45
CA PHE A 221 -12.38 -18.97 -8.18
C PHE A 221 -12.58 -17.47 -8.38
N SER A 222 -13.80 -17.00 -8.14
CA SER A 222 -14.10 -15.57 -8.18
C SER A 222 -13.60 -14.89 -6.91
N ILE A 223 -12.95 -13.74 -7.04
CA ILE A 223 -12.41 -12.97 -5.92
C ILE A 223 -13.32 -11.75 -5.70
N VAL A 224 -13.77 -11.57 -4.47
CA VAL A 224 -14.54 -10.40 -4.04
C VAL A 224 -13.63 -9.49 -3.23
N SER A 225 -13.49 -8.25 -3.71
CA SER A 225 -12.67 -7.23 -3.08
C SER A 225 -13.54 -6.17 -2.37
N ASP A 226 -12.93 -5.42 -1.45
CA ASP A 226 -13.58 -4.25 -0.85
C ASP A 226 -13.60 -3.06 -1.82
N TYR A 227 -14.09 -1.90 -1.33
CA TYR A 227 -14.20 -0.68 -2.13
C TYR A 227 -12.85 -0.08 -2.56
N LEU A 228 -11.74 -0.46 -1.92
CA LEU A 228 -10.37 -0.09 -2.32
C LEU A 228 -9.68 -1.17 -3.16
N GLY A 229 -10.37 -2.28 -3.48
CA GLY A 229 -9.80 -3.36 -4.25
C GLY A 229 -8.94 -4.35 -3.45
N THR A 230 -9.00 -4.32 -2.12
CA THR A 230 -8.37 -5.33 -1.27
C THR A 230 -9.19 -6.62 -1.33
N PRO A 231 -8.62 -7.78 -1.69
CA PRO A 231 -9.34 -9.04 -1.72
C PRO A 231 -9.84 -9.42 -0.33
N MET A 232 -11.09 -9.86 -0.25
CA MET A 232 -11.74 -10.19 1.02
C MET A 232 -12.17 -11.66 1.10
N GLN A 233 -12.71 -12.19 0.02
CA GLN A 233 -13.25 -13.55 -0.07
C GLN A 233 -13.02 -14.11 -1.47
N ALA A 234 -12.95 -15.46 -1.55
CA ALA A 234 -12.98 -16.16 -2.83
C ALA A 234 -14.00 -17.29 -2.80
N TYR A 235 -14.62 -17.53 -3.95
CA TYR A 235 -15.70 -18.48 -4.14
C TYR A 235 -15.41 -19.41 -5.32
N ASP A 236 -15.73 -20.69 -5.16
CA ASP A 236 -15.65 -21.68 -6.23
C ASP A 236 -16.82 -21.52 -7.25
N LYS A 237 -16.81 -22.38 -8.28
CA LYS A 237 -17.88 -22.43 -9.32
C LYS A 237 -19.26 -22.78 -8.79
N ASN A 238 -19.39 -23.34 -7.57
CA ASN A 238 -20.66 -23.68 -6.94
C ASN A 238 -21.16 -22.54 -6.03
N GLY A 239 -20.37 -21.46 -5.88
CA GLY A 239 -20.66 -20.36 -4.98
C GLY A 239 -20.27 -20.64 -3.51
N GLU A 240 -19.50 -21.70 -3.26
CA GLU A 240 -19.00 -22.01 -1.93
C GLU A 240 -17.77 -21.14 -1.60
N LYS A 241 -17.77 -20.52 -0.42
CA LYS A 241 -16.65 -19.71 0.03
C LYS A 241 -15.46 -20.59 0.39
N VAL A 242 -14.37 -20.48 -0.39
CA VAL A 242 -13.14 -21.28 -0.22
C VAL A 242 -12.02 -20.53 0.50
N TRP A 243 -12.10 -19.21 0.56
CA TRP A 243 -11.08 -18.37 1.19
C TRP A 243 -11.66 -17.07 1.72
N GLU A 244 -11.08 -16.56 2.80
CA GLU A 244 -11.43 -15.28 3.41
C GLU A 244 -10.21 -14.66 4.08
N GLN A 245 -10.01 -13.35 3.92
CA GLN A 245 -9.05 -12.58 4.69
C GLN A 245 -9.68 -11.34 5.33
N GLU A 246 -9.06 -10.90 6.41
CA GLU A 246 -9.35 -9.65 7.09
C GLU A 246 -8.00 -9.02 7.47
N LEU A 247 -7.75 -7.81 6.99
CA LEU A 247 -6.53 -7.06 7.29
C LEU A 247 -6.81 -6.03 8.38
N ASP A 248 -5.81 -5.76 9.22
CA ASP A 248 -5.82 -4.64 10.16
C ASP A 248 -5.28 -3.36 9.47
N ILE A 249 -5.23 -2.25 10.23
CA ILE A 249 -4.73 -0.96 9.75
C ILE A 249 -3.23 -0.93 9.39
N TYR A 250 -2.51 -2.01 9.63
CA TYR A 250 -1.13 -2.23 9.18
C TYR A 250 -1.05 -3.18 7.97
N GLY A 251 -2.17 -3.78 7.56
CA GLY A 251 -2.20 -4.82 6.54
C GLY A 251 -1.87 -6.21 7.06
N ARG A 252 -1.75 -6.41 8.38
CA ARG A 252 -1.54 -7.73 8.98
C ARG A 252 -2.84 -8.54 8.89
N GLN A 253 -2.71 -9.82 8.63
CA GLN A 253 -3.87 -10.72 8.64
C GLN A 253 -4.34 -10.96 10.08
N ARG A 254 -5.62 -10.65 10.34
CA ARG A 254 -6.28 -10.86 11.63
C ARG A 254 -6.72 -12.32 11.88
N LYS A 255 -6.69 -13.15 10.85
CA LYS A 255 -6.91 -14.60 10.89
C LYS A 255 -5.66 -15.33 10.43
N ARG A 256 -5.62 -16.65 10.64
CA ARG A 256 -4.48 -17.48 10.16
C ARG A 256 -4.28 -17.27 8.66
N PRO A 257 -3.05 -17.00 8.24
CA PRO A 257 -2.74 -16.79 6.83
C PRO A 257 -3.14 -18.01 5.99
N SER A 258 -3.80 -17.77 4.88
CA SER A 258 -4.01 -18.74 3.83
C SER A 258 -3.29 -18.28 2.57
N ALA A 259 -2.34 -19.06 2.09
CA ALA A 259 -1.59 -18.78 0.88
C ALA A 259 -2.43 -18.88 -0.42
N PHE A 260 -3.74 -19.15 -0.29
CA PHE A 260 -4.62 -19.38 -1.44
C PHE A 260 -4.75 -18.15 -2.35
N ILE A 261 -4.89 -16.95 -1.76
CA ILE A 261 -4.84 -15.64 -2.45
C ILE A 261 -3.73 -14.83 -1.78
N PRO A 262 -2.61 -14.56 -2.48
CA PRO A 262 -1.45 -13.88 -1.89
C PRO A 262 -1.60 -12.35 -1.84
N PHE A 263 -2.60 -11.77 -2.51
CA PHE A 263 -2.75 -10.33 -2.62
C PHE A 263 -3.26 -9.69 -1.33
N LYS A 264 -2.70 -8.51 -1.00
CA LYS A 264 -3.06 -7.68 0.17
C LYS A 264 -3.65 -6.36 -0.31
N TYR A 265 -3.13 -5.21 0.11
CA TYR A 265 -3.52 -3.96 -0.54
C TYR A 265 -3.15 -4.00 -2.03
N GLN A 266 -3.81 -3.19 -2.85
CA GLN A 266 -3.53 -3.16 -4.29
C GLN A 266 -2.02 -3.02 -4.58
N GLY A 267 -1.49 -3.87 -5.46
CA GLY A 267 -0.07 -3.92 -5.82
C GLY A 267 0.81 -4.78 -4.89
N GLN A 268 0.26 -5.27 -3.77
CA GLN A 268 1.00 -6.08 -2.79
C GLN A 268 0.76 -7.57 -2.98
N TYR A 269 1.86 -8.34 -2.96
CA TYR A 269 1.89 -9.81 -2.99
C TYR A 269 2.63 -10.31 -1.74
N GLU A 270 1.98 -11.09 -0.90
CA GLU A 270 2.56 -11.66 0.32
C GLU A 270 3.58 -12.76 -0.01
N ASP A 271 4.75 -12.66 0.61
CA ASP A 271 5.73 -13.73 0.69
C ASP A 271 5.62 -14.38 2.08
N ALA A 272 4.83 -15.44 2.18
CA ALA A 272 4.54 -16.13 3.43
C ALA A 272 5.80 -16.60 4.16
N GLU A 273 6.88 -16.86 3.44
CA GLU A 273 8.16 -17.32 3.96
C GLU A 273 8.90 -16.22 4.74
N THR A 274 8.71 -14.96 4.37
CA THR A 274 9.38 -13.80 4.98
C THR A 274 8.42 -12.94 5.79
N GLY A 275 7.11 -13.02 5.53
CA GLY A 275 6.09 -12.13 6.08
C GLY A 275 6.10 -10.73 5.45
N LEU A 276 6.96 -10.49 4.45
CA LEU A 276 6.99 -9.24 3.69
C LEU A 276 5.98 -9.28 2.54
N TYR A 277 5.53 -8.09 2.13
CA TYR A 277 4.71 -7.92 0.93
C TYR A 277 5.53 -7.27 -0.18
N TYR A 278 5.75 -8.02 -1.27
CA TYR A 278 6.35 -7.49 -2.47
C TYR A 278 5.42 -6.47 -3.11
N ASN A 279 5.86 -5.23 -3.18
CA ASN A 279 5.12 -4.12 -3.76
C ASN A 279 5.93 -3.48 -4.90
N ARG A 280 6.16 -4.26 -5.93
CA ARG A 280 6.85 -3.89 -7.16
C ARG A 280 8.30 -3.44 -6.95
N PHE A 281 8.53 -2.19 -6.55
CA PHE A 281 9.87 -1.61 -6.35
C PHE A 281 10.37 -1.70 -4.91
N ARG A 282 9.49 -1.97 -3.95
CA ARG A 282 9.82 -2.07 -2.53
C ARG A 282 9.17 -3.29 -1.87
N TYR A 283 9.62 -3.60 -0.68
CA TYR A 283 9.01 -4.61 0.18
C TYR A 283 8.43 -3.94 1.43
N TYR A 284 7.17 -4.21 1.68
CA TYR A 284 6.44 -3.69 2.81
C TYR A 284 6.46 -4.69 3.97
N ASP A 285 6.79 -4.24 5.19
CA ASP A 285 6.66 -5.04 6.42
C ASP A 285 5.36 -4.63 7.15
N PRO A 286 4.32 -5.49 7.17
CA PRO A 286 3.08 -5.18 7.85
C PRO A 286 3.22 -5.08 9.37
N ASN A 287 4.30 -5.63 9.96
CA ASN A 287 4.55 -5.52 11.40
C ASN A 287 4.99 -4.11 11.79
N THR A 288 5.64 -3.41 10.89
CA THR A 288 6.07 -2.02 11.14
C THR A 288 5.13 -1.00 10.52
N GLY A 289 4.40 -1.38 9.47
CA GLY A 289 3.56 -0.48 8.69
C GLY A 289 4.34 0.37 7.69
N SER A 290 5.56 -0.06 7.32
CA SER A 290 6.49 0.69 6.50
C SER A 290 7.26 -0.21 5.53
N TYR A 291 7.93 0.40 4.55
CA TYR A 291 8.86 -0.30 3.66
C TYR A 291 10.19 -0.59 4.36
N VAL A 292 10.86 -1.67 3.93
CA VAL A 292 12.16 -2.08 4.47
C VAL A 292 13.35 -1.40 3.76
N SER A 293 13.08 -0.59 2.75
CA SER A 293 14.05 0.25 2.03
C SER A 293 13.52 1.66 1.84
N GLN A 294 14.43 2.59 1.59
CA GLN A 294 14.04 3.96 1.26
C GLN A 294 13.25 4.01 -0.05
N ASP A 295 12.42 5.02 -0.19
CA ASP A 295 11.83 5.34 -1.47
C ASP A 295 12.97 5.67 -2.46
N PRO A 296 13.08 4.96 -3.61
CA PRO A 296 14.14 5.21 -4.60
C PRO A 296 14.22 6.66 -5.08
N ILE A 297 13.21 7.43 -4.81
CA ILE A 297 13.07 8.83 -5.21
C ILE A 297 13.20 9.81 -4.05
N GLY A 298 13.44 9.27 -2.86
CA GLY A 298 13.70 10.04 -1.66
C GLY A 298 12.51 10.93 -1.24
N LEU A 299 12.84 12.09 -0.68
CA LEU A 299 11.85 13.08 -0.22
C LEU A 299 11.09 13.77 -1.37
N ALA A 300 11.37 13.45 -2.62
CA ALA A 300 10.57 13.94 -3.76
C ALA A 300 9.11 13.45 -3.69
N GLY A 301 8.86 12.36 -2.92
CA GLY A 301 7.52 11.86 -2.59
C GLY A 301 6.69 12.75 -1.66
N ASP A 302 7.26 13.87 -1.14
CA ASP A 302 6.63 14.75 -0.12
C ASP A 302 6.11 13.97 1.10
N ASN A 303 6.57 12.74 1.24
CA ASN A 303 6.39 11.96 2.42
C ASN A 303 7.48 12.39 3.41
N PRO A 304 7.16 12.83 4.60
CA PRO A 304 8.17 13.29 5.55
C PRO A 304 9.12 12.17 5.99
N THR A 305 8.75 10.90 5.81
CA THR A 305 9.63 9.75 5.99
C THR A 305 9.85 8.99 4.69
N LEU A 306 11.10 8.55 4.47
CA LEU A 306 11.51 7.81 3.27
C LEU A 306 10.95 6.38 3.23
N TYR A 307 10.38 5.87 4.32
CA TYR A 307 9.92 4.48 4.48
C TYR A 307 8.39 4.34 4.55
N ALA A 308 7.65 5.45 4.54
CA ALA A 308 6.22 5.37 4.71
C ALA A 308 5.52 4.67 3.54
N TYR A 309 4.44 3.96 3.88
CA TYR A 309 3.45 3.48 2.93
C TYR A 309 2.46 4.62 2.63
N VAL A 310 1.31 4.66 3.28
CA VAL A 310 0.30 5.72 3.11
C VAL A 310 -0.18 6.22 4.47
N SER A 311 -0.69 7.46 4.54
CA SER A 311 -1.21 8.04 5.78
C SER A 311 -2.52 7.39 6.25
N ASP A 312 -3.37 6.99 5.31
CA ASP A 312 -4.66 6.33 5.56
C ASP A 312 -4.88 5.17 4.61
N VAL A 313 -4.78 3.94 5.12
CA VAL A 313 -4.99 2.70 4.34
C VAL A 313 -6.46 2.45 3.97
N ASN A 314 -7.40 3.20 4.55
CA ASN A 314 -8.81 3.17 4.19
C ASN A 314 -9.13 4.08 3.01
N TYR A 315 -8.17 4.87 2.54
CA TYR A 315 -8.40 5.83 1.47
C TYR A 315 -7.36 5.76 0.36
N TRP A 316 -6.12 5.34 0.69
CA TRP A 316 -4.96 5.36 -0.20
C TRP A 316 -4.38 3.98 -0.45
N ASN A 317 -3.87 3.78 -1.66
CA ASN A 317 -3.01 2.66 -2.03
C ASN A 317 -1.74 3.17 -2.70
N ASP A 318 -0.60 2.54 -2.39
CA ASP A 318 0.65 2.69 -3.12
C ASP A 318 0.88 1.43 -3.97
N VAL A 319 0.33 1.40 -5.17
CA VAL A 319 0.27 0.20 -6.03
C VAL A 319 1.60 -0.23 -6.63
N LEU A 320 2.62 0.63 -6.57
CA LEU A 320 3.94 0.36 -7.16
C LEU A 320 5.07 0.41 -6.14
N GLY A 321 4.78 0.70 -4.87
CA GLY A 321 5.83 1.00 -3.91
C GLY A 321 6.64 2.24 -4.30
N LEU A 322 6.01 3.20 -4.98
CA LEU A 322 6.56 4.47 -5.45
C LEU A 322 5.46 5.52 -5.42
N THR A 323 5.82 6.73 -5.09
CA THR A 323 4.84 7.80 -4.91
C THR A 323 4.73 8.69 -6.16
N ALA A 324 3.63 8.71 -6.93
CA ALA A 324 3.33 9.72 -7.97
C ALA A 324 2.23 10.65 -7.50
N GLU A 325 2.09 11.84 -8.12
CA GLU A 325 1.11 12.81 -7.68
C GLU A 325 -0.14 12.83 -8.55
N VAL A 326 -1.24 12.30 -8.03
CA VAL A 326 -2.59 12.70 -8.41
C VAL A 326 -3.05 13.71 -7.36
N TYR A 327 -3.67 14.77 -7.77
CA TYR A 327 -4.12 15.85 -6.91
C TYR A 327 -5.60 16.15 -7.13
N LYS A 328 -6.22 16.78 -6.13
CA LYS A 328 -7.48 17.51 -6.31
C LYS A 328 -7.32 18.97 -5.97
N LEU A 329 -8.02 19.81 -6.71
CA LEU A 329 -8.23 21.21 -6.34
C LEU A 329 -9.60 21.32 -5.69
N VAL A 330 -9.62 21.89 -4.49
CA VAL A 330 -10.84 22.06 -3.69
C VAL A 330 -11.17 23.53 -3.51
N ALA A 331 -12.46 23.85 -3.44
CA ALA A 331 -12.92 25.19 -3.11
C ALA A 331 -12.47 25.57 -1.67
N THR A 332 -11.84 26.75 -1.51
CA THR A 332 -11.41 27.26 -0.20
C THR A 332 -12.48 28.09 0.49
N LYS A 333 -13.52 28.47 -0.23
CA LYS A 333 -14.70 29.17 0.29
C LYS A 333 -15.93 28.87 -0.57
N ASP A 334 -17.11 29.13 -0.05
CA ASP A 334 -18.36 29.07 -0.82
C ASP A 334 -18.36 30.09 -1.94
N GLY A 335 -18.82 29.71 -3.13
CA GLY A 335 -18.85 30.63 -4.27
C GLY A 335 -19.00 29.96 -5.62
N TYR A 336 -18.94 30.78 -6.66
CA TYR A 336 -19.04 30.34 -8.05
C TYR A 336 -17.65 30.10 -8.64
N TYR A 337 -17.46 28.90 -9.24
CA TYR A 337 -16.22 28.43 -9.84
C TYR A 337 -16.43 28.10 -11.31
N ASP A 338 -15.40 28.36 -12.11
CA ASP A 338 -15.45 28.15 -13.55
C ASP A 338 -15.62 26.66 -13.90
N VAL A 339 -16.44 26.37 -14.91
CA VAL A 339 -16.67 25.04 -15.49
C VAL A 339 -15.97 24.96 -16.85
N TYR A 340 -15.26 23.86 -17.08
CA TYR A 340 -14.52 23.59 -18.32
C TYR A 340 -15.08 22.34 -19.00
N GLU A 341 -15.07 22.36 -20.35
CA GLU A 341 -15.46 21.23 -21.19
C GLU A 341 -14.39 20.94 -22.25
N TRP A 342 -14.41 19.74 -22.78
CA TRP A 342 -13.49 19.32 -23.82
C TRP A 342 -13.61 20.20 -25.05
N GLY A 343 -12.46 20.55 -25.68
CA GLY A 343 -12.41 21.39 -26.86
C GLY A 343 -12.50 22.91 -26.60
N ASN A 344 -12.75 23.33 -25.35
CA ASN A 344 -12.82 24.73 -24.98
C ASN A 344 -11.63 25.17 -24.12
N ASP A 345 -10.91 26.20 -24.55
CA ASP A 345 -9.82 26.80 -23.75
C ASP A 345 -10.31 27.79 -22.71
N LYS A 346 -11.54 28.25 -22.83
CA LYS A 346 -12.19 29.16 -21.87
C LYS A 346 -13.27 28.43 -21.08
N PRO A 347 -13.60 28.93 -19.88
CA PRO A 347 -14.73 28.39 -19.13
C PRO A 347 -16.03 28.50 -19.94
N VAL A 348 -16.84 27.45 -19.90
CA VAL A 348 -18.16 27.39 -20.56
C VAL A 348 -19.28 27.85 -19.63
N GLY A 349 -19.01 28.03 -18.35
CA GLY A 349 -19.99 28.47 -17.35
C GLY A 349 -19.42 28.54 -15.96
N LYS A 350 -20.31 28.68 -14.98
CA LYS A 350 -19.95 28.65 -13.55
C LYS A 350 -20.86 27.71 -12.77
N THR A 351 -20.34 27.04 -11.75
CA THR A 351 -21.08 26.23 -10.81
C THR A 351 -20.83 26.69 -9.37
N HIS A 352 -21.82 26.60 -8.52
CA HIS A 352 -21.66 26.91 -7.10
C HIS A 352 -21.02 25.72 -6.38
N LEU A 353 -19.93 25.97 -5.66
CA LEU A 353 -19.25 25.00 -4.79
C LEU A 353 -19.20 25.55 -3.36
N LYS A 354 -19.33 24.66 -2.38
CA LYS A 354 -19.10 24.94 -0.97
C LYS A 354 -17.61 24.74 -0.65
N LYS A 355 -17.15 25.34 0.42
CA LYS A 355 -15.80 25.13 0.95
C LYS A 355 -15.55 23.64 1.16
N GLY A 356 -14.49 23.12 0.55
CA GLY A 356 -14.12 21.70 0.61
C GLY A 356 -14.55 20.87 -0.59
N ASP A 357 -15.52 21.36 -1.40
CA ASP A 357 -15.95 20.64 -2.61
C ASP A 357 -14.83 20.51 -3.62
N THR A 358 -14.76 19.37 -4.29
CA THR A 358 -13.77 19.12 -5.33
C THR A 358 -14.11 19.86 -6.61
N TRP A 359 -13.19 20.74 -7.05
CA TRP A 359 -13.30 21.47 -8.31
C TRP A 359 -12.66 20.71 -9.47
N LYS A 360 -11.49 20.07 -9.24
CA LYS A 360 -10.73 19.32 -10.26
C LYS A 360 -9.98 18.17 -9.62
N ILE A 361 -9.92 17.05 -10.31
CA ILE A 361 -8.97 15.97 -10.08
C ILE A 361 -7.99 16.00 -11.25
N GLY A 362 -6.72 15.75 -11.03
CA GLY A 362 -5.72 15.79 -12.07
C GLY A 362 -4.43 15.10 -11.67
N GLU A 363 -3.65 14.71 -12.67
CA GLU A 363 -2.29 14.26 -12.50
C GLU A 363 -1.29 15.37 -12.84
N THR A 364 -0.09 15.29 -12.31
CA THR A 364 1.02 16.14 -12.75
C THR A 364 2.36 15.43 -12.64
N THR A 365 3.16 15.58 -13.68
CA THR A 365 4.57 15.23 -13.72
C THR A 365 5.45 16.50 -13.79
N ASN A 366 4.83 17.68 -13.66
CA ASN A 366 5.51 18.97 -13.75
C ASN A 366 5.89 19.44 -12.35
N PHE A 367 7.11 19.17 -11.96
CA PHE A 367 7.69 19.55 -10.68
C PHE A 367 8.82 20.57 -10.86
N ARG A 368 9.09 21.31 -9.79
CA ARG A 368 10.28 22.15 -9.64
C ARG A 368 10.94 21.87 -8.29
N THR A 369 12.24 21.85 -8.29
CA THR A 369 13.02 21.68 -7.06
C THR A 369 13.23 23.05 -6.39
N ARG A 370 12.93 23.13 -5.09
CA ARG A 370 13.26 24.28 -4.26
C ARG A 370 14.76 24.28 -3.92
N LYS A 371 15.27 25.43 -3.45
CA LYS A 371 16.69 25.57 -3.01
C LYS A 371 17.09 24.59 -1.91
N ASN A 372 16.12 24.07 -1.13
CA ASN A 372 16.34 23.07 -0.10
C ASN A 372 16.22 21.61 -0.60
N GLY A 373 16.19 21.40 -1.91
CA GLY A 373 16.08 20.06 -2.51
C GLY A 373 14.66 19.51 -2.62
N THR A 374 13.65 20.17 -2.06
CA THR A 374 12.26 19.68 -2.10
C THR A 374 11.64 19.90 -3.47
N GLU A 375 11.08 18.88 -4.09
CA GLU A 375 10.26 18.99 -5.28
C GLU A 375 8.82 19.38 -4.93
N ILE A 376 8.30 20.37 -5.63
CA ILE A 376 6.90 20.78 -5.55
C ILE A 376 6.29 20.82 -6.94
N GLN A 377 4.99 20.57 -7.02
CA GLN A 377 4.28 20.69 -8.29
C GLN A 377 4.45 22.11 -8.85
N ASN A 378 4.63 22.18 -10.16
CA ASN A 378 4.81 23.46 -10.89
C ASN A 378 3.63 23.77 -11.80
N ARG A 379 2.56 22.97 -11.79
CA ARG A 379 1.36 23.13 -12.61
C ARG A 379 0.50 24.31 -12.16
N TYR A 380 0.41 24.53 -10.82
CA TYR A 380 -0.35 25.62 -10.24
C TYR A 380 0.51 26.41 -9.26
N THR A 381 0.64 27.73 -9.49
CA THR A 381 1.33 28.58 -8.54
C THR A 381 0.44 28.91 -7.34
N GLN A 382 1.02 29.18 -6.18
CA GLN A 382 0.26 29.60 -4.99
C GLN A 382 -0.53 30.90 -5.25
N LYS A 383 0.00 31.79 -6.10
CA LYS A 383 -0.70 33.01 -6.52
C LYS A 383 -1.95 32.65 -7.32
N TRP A 384 -1.85 31.75 -8.30
CA TRP A 384 -2.99 31.31 -9.11
C TRP A 384 -4.07 30.63 -8.25
N LEU A 385 -3.66 29.72 -7.36
CA LEU A 385 -4.58 29.04 -6.44
C LEU A 385 -5.37 30.03 -5.58
N ARG A 386 -4.70 31.02 -4.97
CA ARG A 386 -5.36 32.08 -4.16
C ARG A 386 -6.32 32.93 -5.00
N GLN A 387 -5.92 33.32 -6.21
CA GLN A 387 -6.76 34.13 -7.11
C GLN A 387 -8.05 33.42 -7.52
N ASN A 388 -8.00 32.09 -7.65
CA ASN A 388 -9.14 31.26 -8.03
C ASN A 388 -9.90 30.66 -6.81
N ASN A 389 -9.51 31.02 -5.58
CA ASN A 389 -10.07 30.49 -4.34
C ASN A 389 -10.02 28.94 -4.27
N LEU A 390 -8.94 28.37 -4.76
CA LEU A 390 -8.70 26.94 -4.79
C LEU A 390 -7.56 26.56 -3.86
N GLY A 391 -7.73 25.44 -3.16
CA GLY A 391 -6.71 24.76 -2.37
C GLY A 391 -6.20 23.55 -3.14
N TYR A 392 -4.90 23.33 -3.12
CA TYR A 392 -4.28 22.15 -3.68
C TYR A 392 -4.24 21.06 -2.60
N LYS A 393 -4.85 19.93 -2.87
CA LYS A 393 -4.73 18.71 -2.04
C LYS A 393 -4.12 17.62 -2.92
N ARG A 394 -2.97 17.14 -2.52
CA ARG A 394 -2.35 15.98 -3.13
C ARG A 394 -3.22 14.77 -2.84
N LEU A 395 -3.45 13.94 -3.83
CA LEU A 395 -4.21 12.71 -3.71
C LEU A 395 -3.30 11.48 -3.80
N GLN A 396 -2.30 11.52 -4.67
CA GLN A 396 -1.31 10.46 -4.85
C GLN A 396 -0.08 11.06 -5.54
N TYR A 397 1.10 10.54 -5.27
CA TYR A 397 2.35 10.98 -5.90
C TYR A 397 3.26 9.80 -6.24
N SER A 398 3.90 9.82 -7.41
CA SER A 398 5.06 9.01 -7.81
C SER A 398 5.89 9.83 -8.78
N PRO A 399 7.19 9.81 -8.75
CA PRO A 399 8.04 10.57 -9.66
C PRO A 399 8.51 9.79 -10.87
N ASN A 400 8.08 8.55 -11.05
CA ASN A 400 8.43 7.80 -12.25
C ASN A 400 7.65 8.34 -13.45
N LYS A 401 8.33 9.07 -14.32
CA LYS A 401 7.78 9.62 -15.57
C LYS A 401 7.22 8.54 -16.52
N SER A 402 7.68 7.28 -16.36
CA SER A 402 7.16 6.13 -17.12
C SER A 402 5.81 5.60 -16.61
N ALA A 403 5.39 6.00 -15.42
CA ALA A 403 4.09 5.63 -14.83
C ALA A 403 2.92 6.49 -15.34
N LYS A 404 3.16 7.39 -16.32
CA LYS A 404 2.16 8.34 -16.80
C LYS A 404 0.82 7.69 -17.17
N THR A 405 0.85 6.55 -17.85
CA THR A 405 -0.38 5.85 -18.28
C THR A 405 -1.15 5.29 -17.07
N SER A 406 -0.48 4.70 -16.08
CA SER A 406 -1.14 4.18 -14.88
C SER A 406 -1.79 5.29 -14.05
N PHE A 407 -1.20 6.51 -14.07
CA PHE A 407 -1.78 7.68 -13.39
C PHE A 407 -2.94 8.29 -14.14
N GLN A 408 -2.89 8.30 -15.46
CA GLN A 408 -4.01 8.69 -16.29
C GLN A 408 -5.21 7.80 -16.04
N ASN A 409 -5.02 6.49 -15.97
CA ASN A 409 -6.07 5.54 -15.65
C ASN A 409 -6.61 5.74 -14.23
N PHE A 410 -5.74 6.01 -13.26
CA PHE A 410 -6.17 6.31 -11.89
C PHE A 410 -6.93 7.64 -11.79
N GLU A 411 -6.45 8.70 -12.46
CA GLU A 411 -7.16 9.97 -12.58
C GLU A 411 -8.54 9.76 -13.18
N THR A 412 -8.62 9.04 -14.31
CA THR A 412 -9.87 8.69 -15.00
C THR A 412 -10.84 7.96 -14.06
N SER A 413 -10.37 6.92 -13.38
CA SER A 413 -11.19 6.17 -12.41
C SER A 413 -11.75 7.06 -11.29
N ARG A 414 -10.96 8.04 -10.82
CA ARG A 414 -11.42 9.00 -9.79
C ARG A 414 -12.45 9.98 -10.32
N ILE A 415 -12.28 10.44 -11.55
CA ILE A 415 -13.26 11.30 -12.22
C ILE A 415 -14.56 10.54 -12.44
N GLU A 416 -14.51 9.29 -12.90
CA GLU A 416 -15.68 8.43 -13.09
C GLU A 416 -16.42 8.13 -11.78
N LYS A 417 -15.68 7.81 -10.70
CA LYS A 417 -16.28 7.65 -9.36
C LYS A 417 -16.99 8.92 -8.90
N PHE A 418 -16.37 10.07 -9.10
CA PHE A 418 -16.98 11.36 -8.78
C PHE A 418 -18.25 11.58 -9.61
N GLU A 419 -18.20 11.33 -10.92
CA GLU A 419 -19.36 11.48 -11.81
C GLU A 419 -20.47 10.52 -11.45
N LYS A 420 -20.16 9.27 -11.13
CA LYS A 420 -21.14 8.28 -10.67
C LYS A 420 -21.82 8.70 -9.36
N GLN A 421 -21.08 9.34 -8.47
CA GLN A 421 -21.59 9.82 -7.18
C GLN A 421 -22.41 11.10 -7.28
N PHE A 422 -22.00 12.04 -8.13
CA PHE A 422 -22.57 13.38 -8.19
C PHE A 422 -23.32 13.70 -9.49
N GLY A 423 -23.44 12.74 -10.43
CA GLY A 423 -24.10 12.89 -11.71
C GLY A 423 -23.41 13.78 -12.73
N LYS A 424 -22.20 14.26 -12.42
CA LYS A 424 -21.38 15.13 -13.28
C LYS A 424 -19.92 15.06 -12.92
N LYS A 425 -19.04 15.39 -13.86
CA LYS A 425 -17.59 15.53 -13.61
C LYS A 425 -17.27 16.70 -12.67
N PRO A 426 -16.09 16.70 -12.00
CA PRO A 426 -15.60 17.89 -11.32
C PRO A 426 -15.51 19.08 -12.29
N ALA A 427 -15.93 20.25 -11.86
CA ALA A 427 -16.12 21.42 -12.72
C ALA A 427 -14.86 21.87 -13.49
N GLY A 428 -13.68 21.58 -12.96
CA GLY A 428 -12.39 21.90 -13.57
C GLY A 428 -11.84 20.85 -14.52
N ASN A 429 -12.50 19.67 -14.66
CA ASN A 429 -12.07 18.62 -15.57
C ASN A 429 -12.70 18.79 -16.95
N LYS A 430 -11.87 18.87 -17.98
CA LYS A 430 -12.33 18.97 -19.39
C LYS A 430 -12.72 17.60 -19.95
N CYS A 431 -12.01 16.54 -19.59
CA CYS A 431 -12.19 15.17 -20.10
C CYS A 431 -11.73 14.13 -19.09
N TYR A 432 -11.90 12.86 -19.45
CA TYR A 432 -11.10 11.75 -18.93
C TYR A 432 -9.75 11.73 -19.67
N HIS A 433 -8.74 11.13 -19.08
CA HIS A 433 -7.46 10.86 -19.74
C HIS A 433 -7.34 9.41 -20.13
#